data_9dac0a92168c2f9d4f74c2de60e6d08b
#
_entry.id   9dac0a92168c2f9d4f74c2de60e6d08b
#
_cell.length_a   1.000
_cell.length_b   1.000
_cell.length_c   1.000
_cell.angle_alpha   90.00
_cell.angle_beta   90.00
_cell.angle_gamma   90.00
#
_symmetry.space_group_name_H-M   'P 1'
#
loop_
_entity.id
_entity.type
_entity.pdbx_description
1 polymer ?
#
loop_
_entity_poly.entity_id
_entity_poly.type
_entity_poly.pdbx_seq_one_letter_code
_entity_poly.pdbx_strand_id
1 'polypeptide(L)'
;LLEIVHKELEEAIRPGISTWELDHLGEKTIRSLGCIPNFLNYNGYPASFCISVNDEVVHSIPNKHKILHEGDIVSIDAGLIYKGMHSDAARTHAVGQITPEAQKLIDVTRQSFFEGIKKAVAGNHLFDISNAIADYVEPFGYGIVEELVGHGIGHALHEDPQIPNFRQKRKGIRL
;
A
#
# COMPACT_ATOMS: atom_id res chain seq x y z
N LEU A 1 14.06 0.94 -6.07
CA LEU A 1 14.55 1.16 -4.69
C LEU A 1 13.45 0.79 -3.68
N LEU A 2 12.22 1.24 -3.85
CA LEU A 2 11.11 0.93 -2.94
C LEU A 2 10.85 -0.59 -2.82
N GLU A 3 11.02 -1.33 -3.91
CA GLU A 3 10.95 -2.80 -3.93
C GLU A 3 11.94 -3.47 -2.96
N ILE A 4 13.16 -2.92 -2.85
CA ILE A 4 14.19 -3.43 -1.93
C ILE A 4 13.72 -3.24 -0.49
N VAL A 5 13.14 -2.08 -0.18
CA VAL A 5 12.61 -1.77 1.15
C VAL A 5 11.48 -2.74 1.54
N HIS A 6 10.51 -2.93 0.63
CA HIS A 6 9.42 -3.87 0.86
C HIS A 6 9.90 -5.30 1.10
N LYS A 7 10.88 -5.77 0.31
CA LYS A 7 11.43 -7.10 0.46
C LYS A 7 12.13 -7.29 1.80
N GLU A 8 12.91 -6.32 2.25
CA GLU A 8 13.58 -6.39 3.55
C GLU A 8 12.58 -6.38 4.71
N LEU A 9 11.52 -5.58 4.61
CA LEU A 9 10.45 -5.59 5.60
C LEU A 9 9.67 -6.92 5.60
N GLU A 10 9.35 -7.47 4.43
CA GLU A 10 8.71 -8.77 4.30
C GLU A 10 9.53 -9.88 4.99
N GLU A 11 10.85 -9.92 4.78
CA GLU A 11 11.76 -10.88 5.41
C GLU A 11 11.85 -10.72 6.94
N ALA A 12 11.59 -9.51 7.46
CA ALA A 12 11.61 -9.23 8.89
C ALA A 12 10.29 -9.55 9.61
N ILE A 13 9.17 -9.67 8.88
CA ILE A 13 7.85 -9.95 9.45
C ILE A 13 7.85 -11.33 10.12
N ARG A 14 7.53 -11.33 11.42
CA ARG A 14 7.36 -12.56 12.23
C ARG A 14 6.57 -12.26 13.48
N PRO A 15 5.96 -13.26 14.13
CA PRO A 15 5.41 -13.09 15.47
C PRO A 15 6.48 -12.54 16.44
N GLY A 16 6.08 -11.62 17.29
CA GLY A 16 6.93 -11.00 18.31
C GLY A 16 7.66 -9.74 17.90
N ILE A 17 7.68 -9.37 16.60
CA ILE A 17 8.23 -8.07 16.17
C ILE A 17 7.18 -6.98 16.39
N SER A 18 7.62 -5.80 16.82
CA SER A 18 6.75 -4.62 16.91
C SER A 18 6.67 -3.86 15.58
N THR A 19 5.56 -3.16 15.37
CA THR A 19 5.44 -2.27 14.20
C THR A 19 6.48 -1.15 14.23
N TRP A 20 6.94 -0.72 15.41
CA TRP A 20 8.02 0.24 15.57
C TRP A 20 9.37 -0.29 15.08
N GLU A 21 9.70 -1.58 15.37
CA GLU A 21 10.96 -2.19 14.87
C GLU A 21 10.96 -2.29 13.35
N LEU A 22 9.81 -2.63 12.74
CA LEU A 22 9.66 -2.63 11.28
C LEU A 22 9.85 -1.22 10.69
N ASP A 23 9.25 -0.19 11.28
CA ASP A 23 9.44 1.20 10.86
C ASP A 23 10.91 1.62 10.89
N HIS A 24 11.62 1.30 11.98
CA HIS A 24 13.04 1.64 12.15
C HIS A 24 13.94 0.88 11.17
N LEU A 25 13.64 -0.40 10.91
CA LEU A 25 14.36 -1.19 9.92
C LEU A 25 14.18 -0.56 8.53
N GLY A 26 12.95 -0.29 8.14
CA GLY A 26 12.64 0.29 6.85
C GLY A 26 13.23 1.69 6.65
N GLU A 27 13.19 2.55 7.68
CA GLU A 27 13.83 3.87 7.63
C GLU A 27 15.34 3.74 7.41
N LYS A 28 16.00 2.86 8.14
CA LYS A 28 17.44 2.60 7.98
C LYS A 28 17.76 2.13 6.56
N THR A 29 16.92 1.25 5.99
CA THR A 29 17.08 0.75 4.62
C THR A 29 16.90 1.87 3.60
N ILE A 30 15.84 2.68 3.71
CA ILE A 30 15.62 3.85 2.83
C ILE A 30 16.85 4.76 2.83
N ARG A 31 17.36 5.11 4.01
CA ARG A 31 18.54 5.99 4.15
C ARG A 31 19.81 5.37 3.59
N SER A 32 20.02 4.07 3.78
CA SER A 32 21.18 3.34 3.23
C SER A 32 21.22 3.32 1.70
N LEU A 33 20.04 3.40 1.06
CA LEU A 33 19.88 3.51 -0.39
C LEU A 33 20.08 4.94 -0.93
N GLY A 34 20.43 5.90 -0.07
CA GLY A 34 20.55 7.32 -0.44
C GLY A 34 19.21 8.00 -0.70
N CYS A 35 18.14 7.45 -0.15
CA CYS A 35 16.78 7.97 -0.27
C CYS A 35 16.33 8.67 1.02
N ILE A 36 15.20 9.38 0.94
CA ILE A 36 14.58 10.07 2.07
C ILE A 36 13.21 9.40 2.31
N PRO A 37 12.85 9.05 3.58
CA PRO A 37 11.50 8.59 3.90
C PRO A 37 10.46 9.64 3.53
N ASN A 38 9.41 9.21 2.83
CA ASN A 38 8.43 10.10 2.23
C ASN A 38 7.39 10.61 3.23
N PHE A 39 6.99 9.75 4.17
CA PHE A 39 5.92 10.06 5.13
C PHE A 39 6.41 10.80 6.37
N LEU A 40 7.68 10.62 6.75
CA LEU A 40 8.23 11.22 7.96
C LEU A 40 8.13 12.75 7.91
N ASN A 41 7.41 13.32 8.87
CA ASN A 41 7.08 14.75 8.97
C ASN A 41 6.13 15.28 7.87
N TYR A 42 5.60 14.43 7.00
CA TYR A 42 4.58 14.85 6.03
C TYR A 42 3.28 15.18 6.78
N ASN A 43 2.86 16.45 6.72
CA ASN A 43 1.71 16.95 7.48
C ASN A 43 1.72 16.59 8.98
N GLY A 44 2.92 16.49 9.57
CA GLY A 44 3.10 16.15 11.00
C GLY A 44 3.06 14.65 11.30
N TYR A 45 3.06 13.77 10.30
CA TYR A 45 3.10 12.33 10.52
C TYR A 45 4.46 11.92 11.15
N PRO A 46 4.47 11.15 12.27
CA PRO A 46 5.67 10.99 13.10
C PRO A 46 6.57 9.81 12.71
N ALA A 47 6.22 9.03 11.69
CA ALA A 47 6.90 7.79 11.33
C ALA A 47 7.27 7.74 9.85
N SER A 48 8.11 6.79 9.46
CA SER A 48 8.57 6.61 8.07
C SER A 48 7.63 5.73 7.23
N PHE A 49 6.81 4.91 7.90
CA PHE A 49 5.84 3.98 7.30
C PHE A 49 4.48 4.10 7.97
N CYS A 50 3.42 3.72 7.24
CA CYS A 50 2.16 3.37 7.86
C CYS A 50 2.10 1.85 7.98
N ILE A 51 1.90 1.31 9.19
CA ILE A 51 1.88 -0.13 9.45
C ILE A 51 0.58 -0.49 10.16
N SER A 52 -0.35 -1.01 9.39
CA SER A 52 -1.73 -1.29 9.80
C SER A 52 -1.93 -2.79 9.99
N VAL A 53 -2.47 -3.20 11.14
CA VAL A 53 -2.62 -4.61 11.52
C VAL A 53 -4.10 -4.96 11.55
N ASN A 54 -4.48 -6.06 10.91
CA ASN A 54 -5.83 -6.64 10.88
C ASN A 54 -6.89 -5.63 10.38
N ASP A 55 -7.78 -5.16 11.24
CA ASP A 55 -8.88 -4.25 10.93
C ASP A 55 -8.50 -2.76 10.83
N GLU A 56 -7.25 -2.44 11.06
CA GLU A 56 -6.73 -1.10 10.78
C GLU A 56 -6.63 -0.89 9.27
N VAL A 57 -7.43 0.03 8.75
CA VAL A 57 -7.56 0.19 7.29
C VAL A 57 -6.29 0.76 6.67
N VAL A 58 -5.83 1.95 7.14
CA VAL A 58 -4.61 2.63 6.67
C VAL A 58 -4.07 3.58 7.74
N HIS A 59 -2.91 4.16 7.49
CA HIS A 59 -2.29 5.27 8.23
C HIS A 59 -2.03 5.00 9.72
N SER A 60 -1.96 3.73 10.12
CA SER A 60 -1.61 3.40 11.50
C SER A 60 -0.18 3.76 11.81
N ILE A 61 0.00 4.47 12.94
CA ILE A 61 1.32 4.92 13.39
C ILE A 61 2.05 3.74 14.07
N PRO A 62 3.26 3.40 13.63
CA PRO A 62 4.09 2.39 14.27
C PRO A 62 4.30 2.63 15.76
N ASN A 63 4.21 1.56 16.55
CA ASN A 63 4.25 1.64 18.01
C ASN A 63 5.04 0.48 18.61
N LYS A 64 5.84 0.76 19.66
CA LYS A 64 6.65 -0.25 20.39
C LYS A 64 5.83 -1.34 21.08
N HIS A 65 4.59 -1.00 21.43
CA HIS A 65 3.68 -1.92 22.15
C HIS A 65 2.73 -2.69 21.20
N LYS A 66 2.71 -2.32 19.90
CA LYS A 66 1.97 -3.06 18.88
C LYS A 66 2.85 -4.16 18.33
N ILE A 67 2.70 -5.33 18.93
CA ILE A 67 3.46 -6.55 18.59
C ILE A 67 2.65 -7.38 17.61
N LEU A 68 3.27 -7.88 16.56
CA LEU A 68 2.65 -8.80 15.61
C LEU A 68 2.54 -10.21 16.23
N HIS A 69 1.41 -10.86 16.00
CA HIS A 69 1.12 -12.21 16.49
C HIS A 69 0.91 -13.19 15.34
N GLU A 70 1.06 -14.47 15.63
CA GLU A 70 0.69 -15.53 14.69
C GLU A 70 -0.77 -15.38 14.26
N GLY A 71 -1.03 -15.39 12.97
CA GLY A 71 -2.39 -15.25 12.41
C GLY A 71 -2.78 -13.83 12.03
N ASP A 72 -1.98 -12.82 12.38
CA ASP A 72 -2.23 -11.43 11.94
C ASP A 72 -1.97 -11.27 10.43
N ILE A 73 -2.62 -10.28 9.84
CA ILE A 73 -2.23 -9.69 8.56
C ILE A 73 -1.71 -8.28 8.81
N VAL A 74 -0.64 -7.90 8.13
CA VAL A 74 -0.03 -6.58 8.30
C VAL A 74 0.11 -5.90 6.94
N SER A 75 -0.47 -4.71 6.81
CA SER A 75 -0.34 -3.85 5.64
C SER A 75 0.75 -2.81 5.91
N ILE A 76 1.79 -2.82 5.10
CA ILE A 76 2.89 -1.88 5.15
C ILE A 76 2.80 -0.95 3.96
N ASP A 77 2.58 0.31 4.24
CA ASP A 77 2.60 1.39 3.27
C ASP A 77 3.93 2.13 3.39
N ALA A 78 4.64 2.21 2.28
CA ALA A 78 6.02 2.66 2.20
C ALA A 78 6.20 3.68 1.08
N GLY A 79 6.83 4.81 1.40
CA GLY A 79 7.19 5.81 0.42
C GLY A 79 8.63 6.31 0.58
N LEU A 80 9.27 6.62 -0.53
CA LEU A 80 10.60 7.22 -0.53
C LEU A 80 10.76 8.29 -1.61
N ILE A 81 11.72 9.18 -1.37
CA ILE A 81 12.14 10.20 -2.33
C ILE A 81 13.55 9.87 -2.82
N TYR A 82 13.72 9.77 -4.11
CA TYR A 82 15.01 9.60 -4.77
C TYR A 82 15.19 10.63 -5.88
N LYS A 83 16.25 11.43 -5.78
CA LYS A 83 16.56 12.51 -6.75
C LYS A 83 15.38 13.47 -7.01
N GLY A 84 14.63 13.81 -5.95
CA GLY A 84 13.48 14.71 -6.01
C GLY A 84 12.21 14.09 -6.57
N MET A 85 12.19 12.78 -6.82
CA MET A 85 11.01 12.04 -7.27
C MET A 85 10.49 11.15 -6.15
N HIS A 86 9.18 11.20 -5.93
CA HIS A 86 8.48 10.41 -4.95
C HIS A 86 8.05 9.06 -5.52
N SER A 87 8.02 8.04 -4.70
CA SER A 87 7.40 6.75 -4.97
C SER A 87 6.68 6.24 -3.72
N ASP A 88 5.60 5.50 -3.93
CA ASP A 88 4.67 5.09 -2.89
C ASP A 88 4.04 3.75 -3.29
N ALA A 89 3.99 2.80 -2.35
CA ALA A 89 3.35 1.51 -2.55
C ALA A 89 3.01 0.84 -1.21
N ALA A 90 1.84 0.20 -1.15
CA ALA A 90 1.43 -0.61 -0.01
C ALA A 90 1.41 -2.10 -0.35
N ARG A 91 1.74 -2.94 0.63
CA ARG A 91 1.64 -4.40 0.55
C ARG A 91 1.13 -4.99 1.85
N THR A 92 0.32 -6.04 1.73
CA THR A 92 -0.17 -6.79 2.88
C THR A 92 0.50 -8.15 2.95
N HIS A 93 0.96 -8.52 4.14
CA HIS A 93 1.68 -9.76 4.42
C HIS A 93 1.01 -10.54 5.53
N ALA A 94 1.14 -11.87 5.47
CA ALA A 94 0.77 -12.77 6.57
C ALA A 94 1.84 -12.75 7.67
N VAL A 95 1.43 -12.85 8.92
CA VAL A 95 2.32 -13.05 10.06
C VAL A 95 2.19 -14.52 10.49
N GLY A 96 3.15 -15.36 10.07
CA GLY A 96 3.07 -16.80 10.26
C GLY A 96 1.94 -17.43 9.45
N GLN A 97 1.17 -18.33 10.08
CA GLN A 97 0.03 -18.99 9.44
C GLN A 97 -1.26 -18.20 9.68
N ILE A 98 -1.90 -17.78 8.62
CA ILE A 98 -3.18 -17.06 8.64
C ILE A 98 -4.33 -17.95 8.19
N THR A 99 -5.58 -17.52 8.40
CA THR A 99 -6.75 -18.26 7.94
C THR A 99 -6.86 -18.25 6.41
N PRO A 100 -7.51 -19.27 5.81
CA PRO A 100 -7.77 -19.30 4.36
C PRO A 100 -8.56 -18.06 3.88
N GLU A 101 -9.46 -17.54 4.70
CA GLU A 101 -10.25 -16.34 4.41
C GLU A 101 -9.35 -15.09 4.32
N ALA A 102 -8.42 -14.92 5.27
CA ALA A 102 -7.47 -13.83 5.27
C ALA A 102 -6.51 -13.93 4.07
N GLN A 103 -6.02 -15.14 3.79
CA GLN A 103 -5.18 -15.37 2.61
C GLN A 103 -5.92 -15.04 1.32
N LYS A 104 -7.18 -15.47 1.20
CA LYS A 104 -8.02 -15.16 0.03
C LYS A 104 -8.23 -13.66 -0.13
N LEU A 105 -8.45 -12.92 0.96
CA LEU A 105 -8.58 -11.46 0.92
C LEU A 105 -7.30 -10.81 0.37
N ILE A 106 -6.13 -11.21 0.85
CA ILE A 106 -4.84 -10.73 0.36
C ILE A 106 -4.69 -11.03 -1.13
N ASP A 107 -4.95 -12.26 -1.55
CA ASP A 107 -4.76 -12.71 -2.94
C ASP A 107 -5.72 -11.97 -3.90
N VAL A 108 -6.99 -11.82 -3.52
CA VAL A 108 -7.98 -11.08 -4.34
C VAL A 108 -7.61 -9.61 -4.44
N THR A 109 -7.23 -8.97 -3.33
CA THR A 109 -6.81 -7.57 -3.32
C THR A 109 -5.57 -7.36 -4.19
N ARG A 110 -4.57 -8.23 -4.03
CA ARG A 110 -3.35 -8.18 -4.85
C ARG A 110 -3.66 -8.37 -6.34
N GLN A 111 -4.50 -9.35 -6.69
CA GLN A 111 -4.84 -9.62 -8.09
C GLN A 111 -5.64 -8.48 -8.69
N SER A 112 -6.52 -7.83 -7.92
CA SER A 112 -7.30 -6.67 -8.41
C SER A 112 -6.41 -5.53 -8.93
N PHE A 113 -5.27 -5.28 -8.27
CA PHE A 113 -4.27 -4.32 -8.73
C PHE A 113 -3.75 -4.71 -10.13
N PHE A 114 -3.43 -5.98 -10.36
CA PHE A 114 -2.95 -6.42 -11.66
C PHE A 114 -4.04 -6.38 -12.75
N GLU A 115 -5.29 -6.59 -12.40
CA GLU A 115 -6.40 -6.41 -13.35
C GLU A 115 -6.56 -4.92 -13.72
N GLY A 116 -6.45 -4.02 -12.75
CA GLY A 116 -6.44 -2.58 -12.99
C GLY A 116 -5.29 -2.13 -13.89
N ILE A 117 -4.03 -2.55 -13.58
CA ILE A 117 -2.85 -2.10 -14.31
C ILE A 117 -2.86 -2.53 -15.79
N LYS A 118 -3.55 -3.62 -16.14
CA LYS A 118 -3.76 -4.01 -17.54
C LYS A 118 -4.51 -2.95 -18.35
N LYS A 119 -5.27 -2.08 -17.67
CA LYS A 119 -6.00 -0.98 -18.30
C LYS A 119 -5.22 0.32 -18.37
N ALA A 120 -4.09 0.42 -17.67
CA ALA A 120 -3.19 1.57 -17.69
C ALA A 120 -2.36 1.62 -18.97
N VAL A 121 -3.02 1.70 -20.12
CA VAL A 121 -2.40 1.70 -21.46
C VAL A 121 -2.91 2.88 -22.29
N ALA A 122 -2.06 3.40 -23.16
CA ALA A 122 -2.40 4.51 -24.05
C ALA A 122 -3.67 4.21 -24.86
N GLY A 123 -4.58 5.18 -24.88
CA GLY A 123 -5.88 5.09 -25.58
C GLY A 123 -7.06 4.69 -24.70
N ASN A 124 -6.82 4.07 -23.55
CA ASN A 124 -7.82 3.84 -22.51
C ASN A 124 -8.12 5.11 -21.73
N HIS A 125 -9.04 5.01 -20.78
CA HIS A 125 -9.36 6.10 -19.86
C HIS A 125 -8.99 5.74 -18.42
N LEU A 126 -8.77 6.75 -17.61
CA LEU A 126 -8.35 6.58 -16.23
C LEU A 126 -9.26 5.62 -15.44
N PHE A 127 -10.59 5.78 -15.59
CA PHE A 127 -11.54 4.96 -14.82
C PHE A 127 -11.79 3.57 -15.41
N ASP A 128 -11.17 3.23 -16.55
CA ASP A 128 -11.08 1.83 -16.98
C ASP A 128 -10.25 1.01 -15.99
N ILE A 129 -9.26 1.64 -15.33
CA ILE A 129 -8.48 1.04 -14.23
C ILE A 129 -9.41 0.78 -13.04
N SER A 130 -10.13 1.79 -12.58
CA SER A 130 -11.07 1.71 -11.45
C SER A 130 -12.13 0.61 -11.66
N ASN A 131 -12.71 0.59 -12.87
CA ASN A 131 -13.76 -0.37 -13.20
C ASN A 131 -13.22 -1.80 -13.29
N ALA A 132 -12.00 -2.00 -13.80
CA ALA A 132 -11.39 -3.33 -13.84
C ALA A 132 -11.07 -3.87 -12.42
N ILE A 133 -10.67 -3.01 -11.49
CA ILE A 133 -10.50 -3.37 -10.09
C ILE A 133 -11.84 -3.79 -9.48
N ALA A 134 -12.87 -2.95 -9.63
CA ALA A 134 -14.21 -3.23 -9.11
C ALA A 134 -14.81 -4.52 -9.72
N ASP A 135 -14.73 -4.68 -11.04
CA ASP A 135 -15.21 -5.88 -11.75
C ASP A 135 -14.57 -7.16 -11.22
N TYR A 136 -13.31 -7.09 -10.81
CA TYR A 136 -12.62 -8.24 -10.26
C TYR A 136 -12.99 -8.52 -8.80
N VAL A 137 -13.14 -7.50 -7.97
CA VAL A 137 -13.36 -7.63 -6.51
C VAL A 137 -14.82 -7.98 -6.17
N GLU A 138 -15.79 -7.32 -6.82
CA GLU A 138 -17.23 -7.43 -6.50
C GLU A 138 -17.76 -8.87 -6.48
N PRO A 139 -17.38 -9.79 -7.40
CA PRO A 139 -17.86 -11.18 -7.37
C PRO A 139 -17.46 -11.97 -6.13
N PHE A 140 -16.42 -11.54 -5.39
CA PHE A 140 -16.01 -12.18 -4.15
C PHE A 140 -16.80 -11.69 -2.93
N GLY A 141 -17.66 -10.67 -3.09
CA GLY A 141 -18.46 -10.09 -2.01
C GLY A 141 -17.66 -9.17 -1.07
N TYR A 142 -16.46 -8.74 -1.47
CA TYR A 142 -15.66 -7.80 -0.69
C TYR A 142 -16.09 -6.35 -0.94
N GLY A 143 -16.07 -5.53 0.14
CA GLY A 143 -16.23 -4.10 0.04
C GLY A 143 -14.98 -3.44 -0.53
N ILE A 144 -15.16 -2.34 -1.26
CA ILE A 144 -14.07 -1.46 -1.71
C ILE A 144 -14.20 -0.14 -0.94
N VAL A 145 -13.12 0.30 -0.30
CA VAL A 145 -13.09 1.57 0.41
C VAL A 145 -13.23 2.71 -0.60
N GLU A 146 -14.23 3.59 -0.40
CA GLU A 146 -14.55 4.68 -1.31
C GLU A 146 -13.96 6.02 -0.86
N GLU A 147 -13.70 6.18 0.44
CA GLU A 147 -13.17 7.41 1.04
C GLU A 147 -11.68 7.65 0.76
N LEU A 148 -10.97 6.58 0.39
CA LEU A 148 -9.54 6.61 0.10
C LEU A 148 -9.31 6.11 -1.32
N VAL A 149 -8.51 6.86 -2.07
CA VAL A 149 -8.28 6.60 -3.50
C VAL A 149 -6.79 6.62 -3.81
N GLY A 150 -6.39 5.97 -4.89
CA GLY A 150 -5.07 6.16 -5.48
C GLY A 150 -4.90 7.56 -6.04
N HIS A 151 -3.68 7.93 -6.35
CA HIS A 151 -3.34 9.28 -6.79
C HIS A 151 -2.14 9.30 -7.74
N GLY A 152 -1.99 10.39 -8.49
CA GLY A 152 -0.75 10.70 -9.19
C GLY A 152 0.39 10.94 -8.19
N ILE A 153 1.61 10.70 -8.63
CA ILE A 153 2.83 10.87 -7.83
C ILE A 153 3.99 11.25 -8.75
N GLY A 154 4.90 12.07 -8.24
CA GLY A 154 6.06 12.53 -9.02
C GLY A 154 6.93 13.47 -8.23
N HIS A 155 6.84 14.77 -8.47
CA HIS A 155 7.57 15.79 -7.70
C HIS A 155 6.94 16.06 -6.33
N ALA A 156 5.67 15.69 -6.15
CA ALA A 156 5.00 15.67 -4.85
C ALA A 156 4.50 14.26 -4.53
N LEU A 157 4.24 13.98 -3.25
CA LEU A 157 3.68 12.71 -2.80
C LEU A 157 2.28 12.49 -3.40
N HIS A 158 1.44 13.52 -3.36
CA HIS A 158 0.10 13.48 -3.93
C HIS A 158 -0.01 14.49 -5.06
N GLU A 159 -0.29 13.98 -6.25
CA GLU A 159 -0.55 14.77 -7.47
C GLU A 159 -1.87 14.31 -8.11
N ASP A 160 -2.46 15.17 -8.92
CA ASP A 160 -3.56 14.76 -9.80
C ASP A 160 -3.08 13.74 -10.84
N PRO A 161 -3.95 12.85 -11.32
CA PRO A 161 -5.36 12.70 -10.98
C PRO A 161 -5.60 11.79 -9.75
N GLN A 162 -6.79 11.88 -9.15
CA GLN A 162 -7.28 10.85 -8.24
C GLN A 162 -7.68 9.60 -9.03
N ILE A 163 -7.36 8.42 -8.50
CA ILE A 163 -7.58 7.12 -9.13
C ILE A 163 -8.40 6.24 -8.16
N PRO A 164 -9.73 6.33 -8.18
CA PRO A 164 -10.60 5.50 -7.33
C PRO A 164 -10.42 4.00 -7.63
N ASN A 165 -10.57 3.15 -6.62
CA ASN A 165 -10.58 1.70 -6.78
C ASN A 165 -12.00 1.13 -6.96
N PHE A 166 -13.04 1.93 -6.72
CA PHE A 166 -14.44 1.58 -6.86
C PHE A 166 -15.03 2.01 -8.20
N ARG A 167 -16.16 1.43 -8.57
CA ARG A 167 -16.80 1.61 -9.86
C ARG A 167 -17.14 3.07 -10.17
N GLN A 168 -16.77 3.51 -11.35
CA GLN A 168 -17.01 4.86 -11.86
C GLN A 168 -17.99 4.86 -13.05
N LYS A 169 -18.92 5.82 -13.03
CA LYS A 169 -19.89 6.00 -14.14
C LYS A 169 -19.31 6.74 -15.34
N ARG A 170 -18.29 7.57 -15.11
CA ARG A 170 -17.59 8.35 -16.14
C ARG A 170 -16.33 7.63 -16.59
N LYS A 171 -15.78 8.02 -17.73
CA LYS A 171 -14.54 7.43 -18.25
C LYS A 171 -13.26 8.03 -17.63
N GLY A 172 -13.37 9.25 -17.11
CA GLY A 172 -12.18 10.01 -16.69
C GLY A 172 -11.35 10.53 -17.86
N ILE A 173 -10.14 11.01 -17.56
CA ILE A 173 -9.19 11.48 -18.58
C ILE A 173 -8.71 10.32 -19.47
N ARG A 174 -8.28 10.64 -20.69
CA ARG A 174 -7.67 9.66 -21.58
C ARG A 174 -6.18 9.50 -21.24
N LEU A 175 -5.73 8.26 -21.21
CA LEU A 175 -4.33 7.88 -20.98
C LEU A 175 -3.50 7.98 -22.25
#